data_fa038bf7040c259bea76dc90871949a7
#
_entry.id   fa038bf7040c259bea76dc90871949a7
#
_cell.length_a   1.000
_cell.length_b   1.000
_cell.length_c   1.000
_cell.angle_alpha   90.00
_cell.angle_beta   90.00
_cell.angle_gamma   90.00
#
_symmetry.space_group_name_H-M   'P 1'
#
loop_
_entity.id
_entity.type
_entity.pdbx_description
1 polymer ?
#
loop_
_entity_poly.entity_id
_entity_poly.type
_entity_poly.pdbx_seq_one_letter_code
_entity_poly.pdbx_strand_id
1 'polypeptide(L)'
;MKPNSFKKLYAEGKVPVGHMLFEFTTRGIPEILEVAGSDFVVIDMEHNAFNIADTADLISWFRATDIAVFVRVPEVHYSHIARIMDSGGHGVMAPNVKSVEQAQALVDAA
;
A
#
# COMPACT_ATOMS: atom_id res chain seq x y z
N MET A 1 9.27 2.50 10.79
CA MET A 1 8.20 1.76 10.06
C MET A 1 7.65 0.68 10.98
N LYS A 2 6.33 0.48 11.03
CA LYS A 2 5.74 -0.65 11.77
C LYS A 2 6.12 -1.99 11.10
N PRO A 3 6.15 -3.10 11.85
CA PRO A 3 6.34 -4.42 11.26
C PRO A 3 5.25 -4.72 10.22
N ASN A 4 5.63 -5.40 9.13
CA ASN A 4 4.69 -5.79 8.09
C ASN A 4 3.88 -7.02 8.55
N SER A 5 2.65 -6.79 9.04
CA SER A 5 1.74 -7.83 9.52
C SER A 5 1.39 -8.85 8.43
N PHE A 6 1.25 -8.42 7.18
CA PHE A 6 1.00 -9.30 6.03
C PHE A 6 2.10 -10.36 5.88
N LYS A 7 3.39 -9.94 5.90
CA LYS A 7 4.52 -10.87 5.81
C LYS A 7 4.54 -11.86 6.97
N LYS A 8 4.20 -11.40 8.17
CA LYS A 8 4.12 -12.26 9.35
C LYS A 8 3.05 -13.33 9.19
N LEU A 9 1.82 -12.95 8.84
CA LEU A 9 0.71 -13.89 8.65
C LEU A 9 1.02 -14.91 7.55
N TYR A 10 1.58 -14.44 6.43
CA TYR A 10 1.97 -15.32 5.33
C TYR A 10 3.05 -16.35 5.76
N ALA A 11 4.05 -15.91 6.53
CA ALA A 11 5.09 -16.81 7.05
C ALA A 11 4.54 -17.86 8.04
N GLU A 12 3.44 -17.55 8.74
CA GLU A 12 2.70 -18.47 9.62
C GLU A 12 1.77 -19.43 8.84
N GLY A 13 1.76 -19.40 7.51
CA GLY A 13 0.87 -20.20 6.68
C GLY A 13 -0.59 -19.76 6.67
N LYS A 14 -0.89 -18.55 7.17
CA LYS A 14 -2.22 -17.95 7.13
C LYS A 14 -2.46 -17.25 5.79
N VAL A 15 -3.73 -17.07 5.45
CA VAL A 15 -4.16 -16.32 4.27
C VAL A 15 -4.59 -14.92 4.71
N PRO A 16 -3.78 -13.87 4.50
CA PRO A 16 -4.20 -12.50 4.82
C PRO A 16 -5.39 -12.07 3.96
N VAL A 17 -6.35 -11.36 4.57
CA VAL A 17 -7.53 -10.82 3.91
C VAL A 17 -7.52 -9.31 3.99
N GLY A 18 -7.82 -8.62 2.91
CA GLY A 18 -7.77 -7.16 2.89
C GLY A 18 -8.71 -6.53 1.88
N HIS A 19 -8.64 -5.20 1.82
CA HIS A 19 -9.48 -4.38 0.98
C HIS A 19 -8.64 -3.52 0.03
N MET A 20 -9.25 -3.12 -1.07
CA MET A 20 -8.69 -2.13 -1.97
C MET A 20 -9.49 -0.83 -1.85
N LEU A 21 -8.80 0.30 -1.64
CA LEU A 21 -9.40 1.62 -1.51
C LEU A 21 -9.31 2.36 -2.83
N PHE A 22 -10.49 2.73 -3.37
CA PHE A 22 -10.63 3.45 -4.63
C PHE A 22 -11.13 4.89 -4.46
N GLU A 23 -11.96 5.19 -3.43
CA GLU A 23 -12.68 6.47 -3.37
C GLU A 23 -12.63 7.15 -1.99
N PHE A 24 -12.42 6.40 -0.92
CA PHE A 24 -12.56 6.96 0.43
C PHE A 24 -11.22 7.41 1.00
N THR A 25 -11.13 8.69 1.36
CA THR A 25 -9.97 9.32 1.99
C THR A 25 -10.34 9.95 3.34
N THR A 26 -11.08 9.25 4.17
CA THR A 26 -11.49 9.76 5.48
C THR A 26 -10.64 9.15 6.60
N ARG A 27 -10.42 9.92 7.67
CA ARG A 27 -9.63 9.47 8.82
C ARG A 27 -10.19 8.24 9.53
N GLY A 28 -11.49 7.98 9.39
CA GLY A 28 -12.16 6.84 10.00
C GLY A 28 -11.96 5.52 9.25
N ILE A 29 -11.43 5.54 8.03
CA ILE A 29 -11.27 4.33 7.22
C ILE A 29 -10.40 3.27 7.91
N PRO A 30 -9.24 3.59 8.53
CA PRO A 30 -8.43 2.58 9.22
C PRO A 30 -9.20 1.84 10.30
N GLU A 31 -9.94 2.57 11.15
CA GLU A 31 -10.74 1.97 12.23
C GLU A 31 -11.86 1.06 11.69
N ILE A 32 -12.53 1.50 10.63
CA ILE A 32 -13.59 0.70 9.96
C ILE A 32 -13.00 -0.61 9.44
N LEU A 33 -11.86 -0.57 8.76
CA LEU A 33 -11.21 -1.75 8.21
C LEU A 33 -10.62 -2.66 9.30
N GLU A 34 -10.15 -2.08 10.40
CA GLU A 34 -9.69 -2.86 11.55
C GLU A 34 -10.84 -3.64 12.20
N VAL A 35 -11.98 -2.99 12.42
CA VAL A 35 -13.21 -3.65 12.93
C VAL A 35 -13.72 -4.70 11.94
N ALA A 36 -13.58 -4.46 10.64
CA ALA A 36 -13.92 -5.43 9.61
C ALA A 36 -12.96 -6.63 9.55
N GLY A 37 -11.85 -6.62 10.29
CA GLY A 37 -10.89 -7.71 10.35
C GLY A 37 -9.91 -7.75 9.18
N SER A 38 -9.61 -6.60 8.58
CA SER A 38 -8.65 -6.51 7.47
C SER A 38 -7.22 -6.65 7.97
N ASP A 39 -6.45 -7.53 7.33
CA ASP A 39 -5.01 -7.70 7.60
C ASP A 39 -4.17 -6.72 6.78
N PHE A 40 -4.67 -6.31 5.61
CA PHE A 40 -4.00 -5.35 4.74
C PHE A 40 -4.98 -4.48 3.96
N VAL A 41 -4.46 -3.40 3.43
CA VAL A 41 -5.14 -2.52 2.48
C VAL A 41 -4.25 -2.25 1.27
N VAL A 42 -4.85 -2.11 0.09
CA VAL A 42 -4.20 -1.60 -1.11
C VAL A 42 -4.84 -0.26 -1.46
N ILE A 43 -4.08 0.82 -1.36
CA ILE A 43 -4.51 2.15 -1.80
C ILE A 43 -4.23 2.25 -3.30
N ASP A 44 -5.24 2.56 -4.08
CA ASP A 44 -5.13 2.61 -5.53
C ASP A 44 -4.86 4.02 -6.04
N MET A 45 -3.71 4.20 -6.71
CA MET A 45 -3.39 5.43 -7.43
C MET A 45 -3.45 5.26 -8.96
N GLU A 46 -3.75 4.04 -9.46
CA GLU A 46 -3.81 3.80 -10.90
C GLU A 46 -5.17 4.18 -11.48
N HIS A 47 -6.26 3.76 -10.85
CA HIS A 47 -7.61 3.91 -11.37
C HIS A 47 -8.50 4.82 -10.54
N ASN A 48 -7.92 5.78 -9.83
CA ASN A 48 -8.64 6.83 -9.14
C ASN A 48 -7.87 8.17 -9.12
N ALA A 49 -8.44 9.17 -8.43
CA ALA A 49 -7.90 10.51 -8.36
C ALA A 49 -6.93 10.77 -7.20
N PHE A 50 -6.51 9.73 -6.43
CA PHE A 50 -5.59 9.94 -5.31
C PHE A 50 -4.22 10.38 -5.82
N ASN A 51 -3.76 11.51 -5.31
CA ASN A 51 -2.40 11.98 -5.51
C ASN A 51 -1.47 11.46 -4.38
N ILE A 52 -0.19 11.78 -4.47
CA ILE A 52 0.81 11.34 -3.47
C ILE A 52 0.51 11.92 -2.08
N ALA A 53 0.00 13.15 -1.98
CA ALA A 53 -0.31 13.76 -0.68
C ALA A 53 -1.50 13.04 0.00
N ASP A 54 -2.58 12.79 -0.73
CA ASP A 54 -3.73 12.01 -0.25
C ASP A 54 -3.30 10.63 0.23
N THR A 55 -2.42 9.99 -0.54
CA THR A 55 -1.90 8.64 -0.23
C THR A 55 -1.00 8.66 1.00
N ALA A 56 -0.14 9.65 1.15
CA ALA A 56 0.71 9.81 2.33
C ALA A 56 -0.12 10.06 3.60
N ASP A 57 -1.20 10.85 3.49
CA ASP A 57 -2.15 11.06 4.60
C ASP A 57 -2.84 9.75 4.99
N LEU A 58 -3.35 8.98 4.03
CA LEU A 58 -3.92 7.66 4.28
C LEU A 58 -2.92 6.72 4.98
N ILE A 59 -1.70 6.60 4.46
CA ILE A 59 -0.63 5.81 5.08
C ILE A 59 -0.41 6.26 6.54
N SER A 60 -0.41 7.57 6.79
CA SER A 60 -0.20 8.11 8.14
C SER A 60 -1.33 7.72 9.10
N TRP A 61 -2.57 7.72 8.64
CA TRP A 61 -3.73 7.33 9.47
C TRP A 61 -3.73 5.83 9.79
N PHE A 62 -3.34 4.99 8.84
CA PHE A 62 -3.20 3.55 9.07
C PHE A 62 -2.12 3.19 10.11
N ARG A 63 -1.21 4.12 10.45
CA ARG A 63 -0.23 3.90 11.53
C ARG A 63 -0.86 3.66 12.90
N ALA A 64 -2.12 4.04 13.10
CA ALA A 64 -2.87 3.75 14.32
C ALA A 64 -3.30 2.29 14.45
N THR A 65 -3.30 1.52 13.36
CA THR A 65 -3.72 0.12 13.27
C THR A 65 -2.53 -0.81 13.01
N ASP A 66 -2.78 -2.12 13.02
CA ASP A 66 -1.81 -3.14 12.59
C ASP A 66 -2.02 -3.60 11.15
N ILE A 67 -2.88 -2.92 10.40
CA ILE A 67 -3.14 -3.20 8.99
C ILE A 67 -1.91 -2.85 8.14
N ALA A 68 -1.44 -3.80 7.34
CA ALA A 68 -0.36 -3.55 6.39
C ALA A 68 -0.86 -2.70 5.21
N VAL A 69 -0.11 -1.65 4.85
CA VAL A 69 -0.50 -0.72 3.78
C VAL A 69 0.35 -0.94 2.56
N PHE A 70 -0.29 -1.34 1.46
CA PHE A 70 0.31 -1.39 0.13
C PHE A 70 -0.29 -0.28 -0.74
N VAL A 71 0.44 0.14 -1.76
CA VAL A 71 -0.06 1.15 -2.71
C VAL A 71 0.13 0.64 -4.13
N ARG A 72 -0.94 0.66 -4.92
CA ARG A 72 -0.83 0.47 -6.36
C ARG A 72 -0.47 1.81 -7.00
N VAL A 73 0.79 1.91 -7.47
CA VAL A 73 1.28 3.11 -8.16
C VAL A 73 0.73 3.18 -9.58
N PRO A 74 0.63 4.39 -10.20
CA PRO A 74 0.09 4.50 -11.56
C PRO A 74 1.03 3.90 -12.63
N GLU A 75 2.33 3.88 -12.36
CA GLU A 75 3.35 3.35 -13.28
C GLU A 75 4.66 3.03 -12.54
N VAL A 76 5.56 2.30 -13.18
CA VAL A 76 6.92 2.06 -12.66
C VAL A 76 7.76 3.33 -12.87
N HIS A 77 7.70 4.22 -11.89
CA HIS A 77 8.47 5.46 -11.88
C HIS A 77 9.07 5.70 -10.49
N TYR A 78 10.37 6.00 -10.45
CA TYR A 78 11.12 6.18 -9.21
C TYR A 78 10.41 7.11 -8.22
N SER A 79 9.96 8.28 -8.68
CA SER A 79 9.38 9.28 -7.77
C SER A 79 8.06 8.84 -7.13
N HIS A 80 7.28 7.98 -7.78
CA HIS A 80 6.08 7.41 -7.17
C HIS A 80 6.45 6.38 -6.10
N ILE A 81 7.34 5.45 -6.45
CA ILE A 81 7.72 4.33 -5.59
C ILE A 81 8.44 4.84 -4.33
N ALA A 82 9.52 5.61 -4.51
CA ALA A 82 10.32 6.12 -3.40
C ALA A 82 9.48 6.95 -2.41
N ARG A 83 8.63 7.87 -2.90
CA ARG A 83 7.79 8.69 -2.02
C ARG A 83 6.78 7.88 -1.22
N ILE A 84 6.21 6.82 -1.80
CA ILE A 84 5.29 5.93 -1.09
C ILE A 84 6.02 5.14 0.00
N MET A 85 7.20 4.60 -0.31
CA MET A 85 8.01 3.88 0.66
C MET A 85 8.50 4.81 1.78
N ASP A 86 8.97 6.01 1.45
CA ASP A 86 9.38 7.05 2.42
C ASP A 86 8.21 7.52 3.32
N SER A 87 6.99 7.53 2.80
CA SER A 87 5.79 7.84 3.59
C SER A 87 5.42 6.73 4.59
N GLY A 88 6.08 5.58 4.49
CA GLY A 88 5.88 4.44 5.41
C GLY A 88 4.95 3.35 4.88
N GLY A 89 4.74 3.29 3.57
CA GLY A 89 4.08 2.16 2.92
C GLY A 89 4.86 0.85 3.16
N HIS A 90 4.14 -0.26 3.30
CA HIS A 90 4.75 -1.57 3.53
C HIS A 90 5.14 -2.28 2.22
N GLY A 91 4.75 -1.71 1.09
CA GLY A 91 5.10 -2.19 -0.23
C GLY A 91 4.31 -1.49 -1.33
N VAL A 92 4.72 -1.71 -2.57
CA VAL A 92 4.07 -1.17 -3.77
C VAL A 92 3.63 -2.29 -4.70
N MET A 93 2.53 -2.05 -5.40
CA MET A 93 2.05 -2.86 -6.50
C MET A 93 2.23 -2.05 -7.79
N ALA A 94 3.04 -2.53 -8.72
CA ALA A 94 3.24 -1.88 -10.00
C ALA A 94 2.35 -2.52 -11.07
N PRO A 95 1.52 -1.73 -11.77
CA PRO A 95 0.72 -2.23 -12.87
C PRO A 95 1.57 -2.42 -14.13
N ASN A 96 1.10 -3.27 -15.02
CA ASN A 96 1.59 -3.37 -16.40
C ASN A 96 3.11 -3.58 -16.56
N VAL A 97 3.76 -4.26 -15.64
CA VAL A 97 5.19 -4.61 -15.77
C VAL A 97 5.35 -5.58 -16.96
N LYS A 98 6.12 -5.15 -17.98
CA LYS A 98 6.26 -5.88 -19.26
C LYS A 98 7.68 -6.36 -19.57
N SER A 99 8.65 -5.98 -18.74
CA SER A 99 10.05 -6.37 -18.93
C SER A 99 10.77 -6.60 -17.62
N VAL A 100 11.88 -7.32 -17.68
CA VAL A 100 12.78 -7.56 -16.53
C VAL A 100 13.38 -6.24 -16.02
N GLU A 101 13.71 -5.33 -16.94
CA GLU A 101 14.27 -4.02 -16.60
C GLU A 101 13.28 -3.16 -15.80
N GLN A 102 11.99 -3.23 -16.13
CA GLN A 102 10.95 -2.56 -15.35
C GLN A 102 10.81 -3.18 -13.95
N ALA A 103 10.86 -4.51 -13.85
CA ALA A 103 10.81 -5.20 -12.57
C ALA A 103 12.03 -4.83 -11.71
N GLN A 104 13.22 -4.76 -12.30
CA GLN A 104 14.43 -4.35 -11.60
C GLN A 104 14.34 -2.88 -11.14
N ALA A 105 13.88 -1.98 -12.00
CA ALA A 105 13.69 -0.57 -11.65
C ALA A 105 12.69 -0.39 -10.49
N LEU A 106 11.65 -1.22 -10.41
CA LEU A 106 10.72 -1.24 -9.27
C LEU A 106 11.43 -1.61 -7.97
N VAL A 107 12.24 -2.66 -8.00
CA VAL A 107 12.98 -3.14 -6.81
C VAL A 107 14.02 -2.12 -6.37
N ASP A 108 14.74 -1.51 -7.31
CA ASP A 108 15.78 -0.51 -7.02
C ASP A 108 15.20 0.80 -6.45
N ALA A 109 13.92 1.09 -6.73
CA ALA A 109 13.23 2.29 -6.24
C ALA A 109 12.51 2.07 -4.90
N ALA A 110 12.33 0.83 -4.43
CA ALA A 110 11.63 0.45 -3.21
C ALA A 110 12.61 0.24 -2.05
#